data_a3f56f8fe583c45ee617a5f6b75227d6
#
_entry.id   a3f56f8fe583c45ee617a5f6b75227d6
#
_cell.length_a   1.000
_cell.length_b   1.000
_cell.length_c   1.000
_cell.angle_alpha   90.00
_cell.angle_beta   90.00
_cell.angle_gamma   90.00
#
_symmetry.space_group_name_H-M   'P 1'
#
loop_
_entity.id
_entity.type
_entity.pdbx_description
1 polymer ?
#
loop_
_entity_poly.entity_id
_entity_poly.type
_entity_poly.pdbx_seq_one_letter_code
_entity_poly.pdbx_strand_id
1 'polypeptide(L)'
;MSDLQAAAEGPSFAQPGALEPTGKRAENRRMRTDALQRAALALFLQYGIEAVTIDQIVDGARTAKGSFYRYFRDKTDLVASLVEPMRGDIKQIFARCAEALREAKRAGDVAKPYEALAQDLIRVVLQYPDVVRLYLHEARGPKNGARAPIVEVAEEVLDGATELSNIAHAIGLVRGLVGRLSAIVVVGASELIIARLFAGDDVGPVLEMPGELVSLVLDGVRAPGLASLGPAAAFAPKSTRGAKKASAKKPVKKVPKAPARQVSKPKKKKK
;
A
#
# COMPACT_ATOMS: atom_id res chain seq x y z
N MET A 1 3.71 -25.08 -15.80
CA MET A 1 5.02 -24.55 -15.31
C MET A 1 5.96 -24.09 -16.44
N SER A 2 5.60 -24.29 -17.73
CA SER A 2 6.45 -23.86 -18.87
C SER A 2 6.26 -22.42 -19.32
N ASP A 3 5.15 -21.77 -19.01
CA ASP A 3 4.80 -20.46 -19.58
C ASP A 3 5.30 -19.25 -18.78
N LEU A 4 5.88 -19.46 -17.61
CA LEU A 4 6.44 -18.40 -16.77
C LEU A 4 7.93 -18.12 -17.02
N GLN A 5 8.61 -18.96 -17.81
CA GLN A 5 10.06 -18.83 -18.05
C GLN A 5 10.42 -18.03 -19.31
N ALA A 6 9.44 -17.69 -20.17
CA ALA A 6 9.66 -16.95 -21.43
C ALA A 6 9.62 -15.41 -21.27
N ALA A 7 9.33 -14.88 -20.08
CA ALA A 7 9.23 -13.43 -19.82
C ALA A 7 10.49 -12.83 -19.20
N ALA A 8 11.69 -13.34 -19.54
CA ALA A 8 12.97 -12.88 -18.97
C ALA A 8 13.55 -11.63 -19.68
N GLU A 9 12.81 -10.95 -20.53
CA GLU A 9 13.16 -9.59 -20.98
C GLU A 9 12.46 -8.62 -20.03
N GLY A 10 13.21 -8.14 -19.01
CA GLY A 10 12.72 -7.24 -17.99
C GLY A 10 12.12 -5.96 -18.57
N PRO A 11 11.19 -5.31 -17.85
CA PRO A 11 10.43 -4.17 -18.33
C PRO A 11 11.35 -3.01 -18.71
N SER A 12 11.16 -2.47 -19.91
CA SER A 12 11.73 -1.19 -20.30
C SER A 12 11.04 -0.09 -19.50
N PHE A 13 11.80 0.62 -18.66
CA PHE A 13 11.31 1.75 -17.83
C PHE A 13 11.08 3.02 -18.65
N ALA A 14 10.40 2.94 -19.81
CA ALA A 14 10.08 4.09 -20.63
C ALA A 14 8.90 4.87 -20.03
N GLN A 15 9.15 6.12 -19.63
CA GLN A 15 8.08 7.06 -19.24
C GLN A 15 7.25 7.46 -20.46
N PRO A 16 5.92 7.33 -20.45
CA PRO A 16 5.07 7.90 -21.49
C PRO A 16 4.89 9.41 -21.26
N GLY A 17 5.31 10.24 -22.22
CA GLY A 17 4.86 11.63 -22.30
C GLY A 17 5.88 12.76 -22.38
N ALA A 18 7.19 12.51 -22.35
CA ALA A 18 8.17 13.53 -22.68
C ALA A 18 8.62 13.38 -24.15
N LEU A 19 8.59 14.46 -24.93
CA LEU A 19 9.20 14.50 -26.26
C LEU A 19 10.65 14.05 -26.15
N GLU A 20 10.94 12.82 -26.63
CA GLU A 20 12.23 12.17 -26.53
C GLU A 20 13.29 13.03 -27.24
N PRO A 21 14.38 13.40 -26.57
CA PRO A 21 15.51 14.00 -27.28
C PRO A 21 16.11 12.94 -28.19
N THR A 22 15.80 13.06 -29.49
CA THR A 22 16.30 12.17 -30.53
C THR A 22 17.80 12.33 -30.71
N GLY A 23 18.56 11.31 -30.32
CA GLY A 23 20.01 11.27 -30.57
C GLY A 23 20.78 10.30 -29.67
N LYS A 24 21.94 9.87 -30.12
CA LYS A 24 22.87 8.94 -29.44
C LYS A 24 23.14 9.28 -27.94
N ARG A 25 23.07 10.58 -27.59
CA ARG A 25 23.25 11.04 -26.19
C ARG A 25 22.04 10.69 -25.30
N ALA A 26 20.83 10.79 -25.83
CA ALA A 26 19.60 10.43 -25.11
C ALA A 26 19.52 8.93 -24.89
N GLU A 27 19.83 8.14 -25.92
CA GLU A 27 19.89 6.67 -25.85
C GLU A 27 20.93 6.20 -24.82
N ASN A 28 22.13 6.77 -24.85
CA ASN A 28 23.16 6.48 -23.85
C ASN A 28 22.74 6.87 -22.41
N ARG A 29 21.99 7.99 -22.27
CA ARG A 29 21.45 8.39 -20.97
C ARG A 29 20.46 7.35 -20.48
N ARG A 30 19.51 6.96 -21.33
CA ARG A 30 18.48 5.95 -21.01
C ARG A 30 19.11 4.62 -20.60
N MET A 31 20.03 4.06 -21.43
CA MET A 31 20.73 2.81 -21.09
C MET A 31 21.42 2.84 -19.74
N ARG A 32 22.07 3.97 -19.37
CA ARG A 32 22.77 4.09 -18.10
C ARG A 32 21.81 4.25 -16.92
N THR A 33 20.71 4.98 -17.09
CA THR A 33 19.63 5.10 -16.10
C THR A 33 19.02 3.72 -15.84
N ASP A 34 18.67 2.98 -16.90
CA ASP A 34 18.11 1.63 -16.81
C ASP A 34 19.08 0.64 -16.14
N ALA A 35 20.38 0.75 -16.40
CA ALA A 35 21.39 -0.09 -15.76
C ALA A 35 21.46 0.16 -14.24
N LEU A 36 21.43 1.43 -13.83
CA LEU A 36 21.38 1.81 -12.40
C LEU A 36 20.09 1.35 -11.73
N GLN A 37 18.94 1.54 -12.37
CA GLN A 37 17.65 1.11 -11.86
C GLN A 37 17.57 -0.41 -11.70
N ARG A 38 18.02 -1.20 -12.70
CA ARG A 38 18.04 -2.66 -12.60
C ARG A 38 18.97 -3.15 -11.49
N ALA A 39 20.18 -2.60 -11.39
CA ALA A 39 21.12 -2.98 -10.32
C ALA A 39 20.57 -2.64 -8.93
N ALA A 40 19.95 -1.46 -8.79
CA ALA A 40 19.33 -1.04 -7.54
C ALA A 40 18.15 -1.95 -7.17
N LEU A 41 17.25 -2.22 -8.12
CA LEU A 41 16.07 -3.07 -7.87
C LEU A 41 16.48 -4.48 -7.43
N ALA A 42 17.45 -5.09 -8.08
CA ALA A 42 17.97 -6.40 -7.68
C ALA A 42 18.55 -6.40 -6.26
N LEU A 43 19.34 -5.38 -5.91
CA LEU A 43 19.90 -5.23 -4.57
C LEU A 43 18.83 -4.93 -3.52
N PHE A 44 17.84 -4.09 -3.83
CA PHE A 44 16.76 -3.76 -2.93
C PHE A 44 15.87 -4.96 -2.61
N LEU A 45 15.59 -5.81 -3.59
CA LEU A 45 14.85 -7.06 -3.39
C LEU A 45 15.61 -8.06 -2.51
N GLN A 46 16.94 -8.05 -2.57
CA GLN A 46 17.77 -8.97 -1.80
C GLN A 46 18.04 -8.49 -0.37
N TYR A 47 18.29 -7.18 -0.18
CA TYR A 47 18.82 -6.64 1.07
C TYR A 47 17.92 -5.58 1.72
N GLY A 48 16.82 -5.16 1.05
CA GLY A 48 16.00 -4.02 1.44
C GLY A 48 16.61 -2.68 1.05
N ILE A 49 15.76 -1.66 0.89
CA ILE A 49 16.19 -0.33 0.40
C ILE A 49 17.22 0.31 1.34
N GLU A 50 16.97 0.26 2.65
CA GLU A 50 17.80 1.03 3.60
C GLU A 50 19.22 0.46 3.72
N ALA A 51 19.39 -0.87 3.62
CA ALA A 51 20.69 -1.53 3.75
C ALA A 51 21.61 -1.32 2.54
N VAL A 52 21.05 -1.01 1.37
CA VAL A 52 21.83 -0.86 0.13
C VAL A 52 22.42 0.55 0.02
N THR A 53 23.72 0.62 -0.29
CA THR A 53 24.45 1.87 -0.50
C THR A 53 24.53 2.24 -1.99
N ILE A 54 24.74 3.53 -2.28
CA ILE A 54 24.97 4.01 -3.65
C ILE A 54 26.21 3.33 -4.27
N ASP A 55 27.25 3.06 -3.48
CA ASP A 55 28.46 2.41 -3.96
C ASP A 55 28.16 0.98 -4.45
N GLN A 56 27.36 0.21 -3.72
CA GLN A 56 26.91 -1.11 -4.19
C GLN A 56 26.07 -1.04 -5.48
N ILE A 57 25.21 -0.01 -5.62
CA ILE A 57 24.41 0.19 -6.83
C ILE A 57 25.28 0.47 -8.04
N VAL A 58 26.26 1.39 -7.93
CA VAL A 58 27.13 1.74 -9.06
C VAL A 58 28.08 0.59 -9.43
N ASP A 59 28.55 -0.17 -8.46
CA ASP A 59 29.32 -1.38 -8.69
C ASP A 59 28.50 -2.45 -9.43
N GLY A 60 27.26 -2.71 -8.98
CA GLY A 60 26.34 -3.61 -9.65
C GLY A 60 25.99 -3.18 -11.08
N ALA A 61 25.87 -1.88 -11.32
CA ALA A 61 25.63 -1.29 -12.64
C ALA A 61 26.92 -1.16 -13.49
N ARG A 62 28.08 -1.53 -12.96
CA ARG A 62 29.39 -1.37 -13.60
C ARG A 62 29.63 0.05 -14.10
N THR A 63 29.35 1.04 -13.27
CA THR A 63 29.48 2.47 -13.60
C THR A 63 30.21 3.23 -12.48
N ALA A 64 30.69 4.43 -12.79
CA ALA A 64 31.34 5.27 -11.79
C ALA A 64 30.30 6.02 -10.92
N LYS A 65 30.65 6.27 -9.65
CA LYS A 65 29.81 7.00 -8.69
C LYS A 65 29.35 8.39 -9.22
N GLY A 66 30.23 9.10 -9.95
CA GLY A 66 29.87 10.35 -10.60
C GLY A 66 28.78 10.21 -11.67
N SER A 67 28.62 9.02 -12.27
CA SER A 67 27.52 8.75 -13.20
C SER A 67 26.18 8.66 -12.47
N PHE A 68 26.13 8.12 -11.25
CA PHE A 68 24.92 8.08 -10.44
C PHE A 68 24.39 9.49 -10.22
N TYR A 69 25.20 10.39 -9.68
CA TYR A 69 24.80 11.77 -9.37
C TYR A 69 24.47 12.65 -10.59
N ARG A 70 24.81 12.18 -11.79
CA ARG A 70 24.37 12.82 -13.03
C ARG A 70 22.88 12.55 -13.34
N TYR A 71 22.34 11.41 -12.87
CA TYR A 71 20.99 10.95 -13.17
C TYR A 71 20.06 11.03 -11.98
N PHE A 72 20.56 10.83 -10.77
CA PHE A 72 19.79 10.81 -9.53
C PHE A 72 20.48 11.68 -8.47
N ARG A 73 19.70 12.48 -7.76
CA ARG A 73 20.20 13.33 -6.66
C ARG A 73 20.68 12.49 -5.48
N ASP A 74 19.92 11.46 -5.15
CA ASP A 74 20.14 10.55 -4.04
C ASP A 74 19.43 9.20 -4.28
N LYS A 75 19.49 8.32 -3.29
CA LYS A 75 18.84 7.00 -3.32
C LYS A 75 17.31 7.14 -3.34
N THR A 76 16.74 8.17 -2.71
CA THR A 76 15.29 8.44 -2.70
C THR A 76 14.77 8.76 -4.10
N ASP A 77 15.51 9.60 -4.82
CA ASP A 77 15.21 9.98 -6.21
C ASP A 77 15.24 8.76 -7.15
N LEU A 78 16.22 7.87 -6.96
CA LEU A 78 16.29 6.60 -7.68
C LEU A 78 15.07 5.71 -7.37
N VAL A 79 14.68 5.54 -6.09
CA VAL A 79 13.50 4.76 -5.71
C VAL A 79 12.23 5.36 -6.29
N ALA A 80 12.07 6.68 -6.22
CA ALA A 80 10.94 7.36 -6.85
C ALA A 80 10.85 7.05 -8.35
N SER A 81 11.99 7.10 -9.06
CA SER A 81 12.03 6.79 -10.48
C SER A 81 11.68 5.33 -10.82
N LEU A 82 11.95 4.39 -9.91
CA LEU A 82 11.61 2.97 -10.07
C LEU A 82 10.10 2.74 -9.97
N VAL A 83 9.42 3.44 -9.07
CA VAL A 83 8.00 3.21 -8.81
C VAL A 83 7.08 4.10 -9.64
N GLU A 84 7.57 5.20 -10.21
CA GLU A 84 6.75 6.19 -10.92
C GLU A 84 5.94 5.62 -12.10
N PRO A 85 6.47 4.72 -12.96
CA PRO A 85 5.66 4.13 -14.03
C PRO A 85 4.46 3.36 -13.48
N MET A 86 4.69 2.48 -12.50
CA MET A 86 3.65 1.73 -11.80
C MET A 86 2.63 2.66 -11.12
N ARG A 87 3.12 3.69 -10.42
CA ARG A 87 2.31 4.71 -9.74
C ARG A 87 1.38 5.44 -10.72
N GLY A 88 1.91 5.82 -11.88
CA GLY A 88 1.15 6.49 -12.94
C GLY A 88 0.01 5.61 -13.47
N ASP A 89 0.30 4.33 -13.75
CA ASP A 89 -0.70 3.36 -14.22
C ASP A 89 -1.79 3.15 -13.15
N ILE A 90 -1.42 2.96 -11.89
CA ILE A 90 -2.36 2.79 -10.78
C ILE A 90 -3.28 4.01 -10.65
N LYS A 91 -2.76 5.23 -10.69
CA LYS A 91 -3.58 6.46 -10.64
C LYS A 91 -4.62 6.51 -11.75
N GLN A 92 -4.23 6.19 -12.97
CA GLN A 92 -5.14 6.17 -14.12
C GLN A 92 -6.23 5.10 -13.96
N ILE A 93 -5.87 3.92 -13.44
CA ILE A 93 -6.78 2.82 -13.19
C ILE A 93 -7.86 3.23 -12.18
N PHE A 94 -7.46 3.80 -11.05
CA PHE A 94 -8.40 4.30 -10.03
C PHE A 94 -9.30 5.41 -10.58
N ALA A 95 -8.74 6.36 -11.34
CA ALA A 95 -9.51 7.46 -11.95
C ALA A 95 -10.58 6.92 -12.92
N ARG A 96 -10.24 5.98 -13.81
CA ARG A 96 -11.22 5.35 -14.71
C ARG A 96 -12.34 4.61 -13.97
N CYS A 97 -11.98 3.86 -12.92
CA CYS A 97 -12.98 3.18 -12.12
C CYS A 97 -13.92 4.16 -11.40
N ALA A 98 -13.38 5.24 -10.82
CA ALA A 98 -14.17 6.27 -10.16
C ALA A 98 -15.15 6.95 -11.11
N GLU A 99 -14.73 7.25 -12.33
CA GLU A 99 -15.59 7.82 -13.37
C GLU A 99 -16.71 6.86 -13.76
N ALA A 100 -16.38 5.59 -14.05
CA ALA A 100 -17.36 4.56 -14.39
C ALA A 100 -18.37 4.31 -13.26
N LEU A 101 -17.94 4.38 -11.99
CA LEU A 101 -18.84 4.26 -10.84
C LEU A 101 -19.80 5.47 -10.72
N ARG A 102 -19.34 6.69 -11.02
CA ARG A 102 -20.20 7.89 -11.00
C ARG A 102 -21.27 7.85 -12.11
N GLU A 103 -20.98 7.18 -13.21
CA GLU A 103 -21.92 6.99 -14.32
C GLU A 103 -22.92 5.85 -14.08
N ALA A 104 -22.65 4.95 -13.13
CA ALA A 104 -23.49 3.81 -12.81
C ALA A 104 -24.86 4.26 -12.27
N LYS A 105 -25.95 3.79 -12.91
CA LYS A 105 -27.33 4.17 -12.55
C LYS A 105 -28.08 3.12 -11.74
N ARG A 106 -27.56 1.88 -11.69
CA ARG A 106 -28.21 0.73 -11.04
C ARG A 106 -27.19 -0.09 -10.27
N ALA A 107 -27.62 -0.77 -9.23
CA ALA A 107 -26.77 -1.64 -8.41
C ALA A 107 -26.04 -2.72 -9.25
N GLY A 108 -26.66 -3.25 -10.32
CA GLY A 108 -26.05 -4.22 -11.21
C GLY A 108 -24.94 -3.66 -12.10
N ASP A 109 -24.85 -2.33 -12.24
CA ASP A 109 -23.85 -1.68 -13.10
C ASP A 109 -22.49 -1.53 -12.40
N VAL A 110 -22.41 -1.84 -11.09
CA VAL A 110 -21.18 -1.64 -10.26
C VAL A 110 -20.15 -2.71 -10.44
N ALA A 111 -20.57 -3.95 -10.70
CA ALA A 111 -19.66 -5.08 -10.83
C ALA A 111 -18.63 -4.86 -11.96
N LYS A 112 -19.08 -4.38 -13.11
CA LYS A 112 -18.20 -4.14 -14.27
C LYS A 112 -17.03 -3.17 -14.02
N PRO A 113 -17.22 -1.97 -13.44
CA PRO A 113 -16.11 -1.10 -13.06
C PRO A 113 -15.10 -1.76 -12.13
N TYR A 114 -15.54 -2.53 -11.15
CA TYR A 114 -14.65 -3.25 -10.23
C TYR A 114 -13.95 -4.44 -10.88
N GLU A 115 -14.61 -5.18 -11.76
CA GLU A 115 -13.98 -6.23 -12.56
C GLU A 115 -12.88 -5.66 -13.46
N ALA A 116 -13.16 -4.53 -14.13
CA ALA A 116 -12.18 -3.83 -14.95
C ALA A 116 -10.99 -3.33 -14.12
N LEU A 117 -11.25 -2.73 -12.93
CA LEU A 117 -10.23 -2.32 -11.97
C LEU A 117 -9.32 -3.51 -11.61
N ALA A 118 -9.91 -4.63 -11.22
CA ALA A 118 -9.16 -5.81 -10.81
C ALA A 118 -8.31 -6.39 -11.95
N GLN A 119 -8.86 -6.46 -13.18
CA GLN A 119 -8.12 -6.89 -14.35
C GLN A 119 -6.96 -5.95 -14.70
N ASP A 120 -7.17 -4.64 -14.60
CA ASP A 120 -6.12 -3.64 -14.84
C ASP A 120 -5.02 -3.72 -13.79
N LEU A 121 -5.35 -3.91 -12.50
CA LEU A 121 -4.37 -4.11 -11.44
C LEU A 121 -3.55 -5.40 -11.62
N ILE A 122 -4.16 -6.48 -12.09
CA ILE A 122 -3.41 -7.70 -12.46
C ILE A 122 -2.40 -7.41 -13.59
N ARG A 123 -2.79 -6.62 -14.60
CA ARG A 123 -1.84 -6.21 -15.65
C ARG A 123 -0.66 -5.43 -15.08
N VAL A 124 -0.89 -4.54 -14.11
CA VAL A 124 0.21 -3.83 -13.41
C VAL A 124 1.15 -4.82 -12.70
N VAL A 125 0.61 -5.83 -12.00
CA VAL A 125 1.42 -6.86 -11.35
C VAL A 125 2.28 -7.63 -12.36
N LEU A 126 1.70 -7.99 -13.51
CA LEU A 126 2.41 -8.71 -14.57
C LEU A 126 3.43 -7.84 -15.31
N GLN A 127 3.15 -6.54 -15.44
CA GLN A 127 4.03 -5.58 -16.13
C GLN A 127 5.24 -5.17 -15.26
N TYR A 128 5.06 -5.06 -13.93
CA TYR A 128 6.07 -4.58 -12.99
C TYR A 128 6.35 -5.58 -11.84
N PRO A 129 6.60 -6.87 -12.09
CA PRO A 129 6.61 -7.89 -11.04
C PRO A 129 7.62 -7.60 -9.93
N ASP A 130 8.83 -7.17 -10.26
CA ASP A 130 9.88 -6.89 -9.27
C ASP A 130 9.63 -5.57 -8.52
N VAL A 131 9.05 -4.56 -9.18
CA VAL A 131 8.65 -3.31 -8.50
C VAL A 131 7.49 -3.58 -7.54
N VAL A 132 6.52 -4.42 -7.92
CA VAL A 132 5.44 -4.85 -7.02
C VAL A 132 5.97 -5.66 -5.85
N ARG A 133 6.94 -6.56 -6.06
CA ARG A 133 7.61 -7.27 -4.95
C ARG A 133 8.28 -6.29 -3.98
N LEU A 134 9.02 -5.33 -4.51
CA LEU A 134 9.65 -4.30 -3.69
C LEU A 134 8.61 -3.47 -2.92
N TYR A 135 7.53 -3.07 -3.59
CA TYR A 135 6.40 -2.39 -2.95
C TYR A 135 5.83 -3.21 -1.79
N LEU A 136 5.51 -4.48 -1.99
CA LEU A 136 4.95 -5.33 -0.94
C LEU A 136 5.87 -5.52 0.26
N HIS A 137 7.19 -5.49 0.06
CA HIS A 137 8.17 -5.59 1.14
C HIS A 137 8.32 -4.29 1.94
N GLU A 138 8.28 -3.13 1.28
CA GLU A 138 8.66 -1.85 1.87
C GLU A 138 7.49 -0.94 2.24
N ALA A 139 6.29 -1.16 1.67
CA ALA A 139 5.13 -0.28 1.80
C ALA A 139 4.61 -0.11 3.24
N ARG A 140 4.88 -1.07 4.12
CA ARG A 140 4.46 -1.03 5.54
C ARG A 140 5.55 -0.50 6.48
N GLY A 141 6.69 -0.10 5.95
CA GLY A 141 7.75 0.53 6.72
C GLY A 141 7.43 1.99 7.10
N PRO A 142 8.25 2.61 7.95
CA PRO A 142 8.09 4.01 8.27
C PRO A 142 8.34 4.90 7.04
N LYS A 143 7.55 5.98 6.88
CA LYS A 143 7.68 6.94 5.77
C LYS A 143 8.89 7.87 5.99
N ASN A 144 10.08 7.30 5.94
CA ASN A 144 11.33 8.03 6.05
C ASN A 144 12.41 7.38 5.17
N GLY A 145 13.55 8.06 5.01
CA GLY A 145 14.66 7.57 4.21
C GLY A 145 14.31 7.32 2.76
N ALA A 146 15.05 6.43 2.12
CA ALA A 146 14.92 6.18 0.70
C ALA A 146 13.65 5.38 0.31
N ARG A 147 12.96 4.76 1.27
CA ARG A 147 11.70 4.04 1.03
C ARG A 147 10.46 4.96 0.95
N ALA A 148 10.58 6.23 1.36
CA ALA A 148 9.44 7.15 1.41
C ALA A 148 8.57 7.16 0.14
N PRO A 149 9.11 7.14 -1.10
CA PRO A 149 8.31 7.09 -2.32
C PRO A 149 7.40 5.85 -2.41
N ILE A 150 7.84 4.70 -1.88
CA ILE A 150 7.01 3.47 -1.88
C ILE A 150 5.86 3.59 -0.89
N VAL A 151 6.12 4.13 0.30
CA VAL A 151 5.07 4.37 1.30
C VAL A 151 4.05 5.38 0.78
N GLU A 152 4.48 6.39 0.02
CA GLU A 152 3.57 7.33 -0.65
C GLU A 152 2.65 6.64 -1.66
N VAL A 153 3.19 5.73 -2.47
CA VAL A 153 2.36 4.92 -3.38
C VAL A 153 1.31 4.11 -2.60
N ALA A 154 1.69 3.51 -1.47
CA ALA A 154 0.76 2.74 -0.65
C ALA A 154 -0.35 3.61 -0.04
N GLU A 155 -0.03 4.83 0.40
CA GLU A 155 -1.02 5.80 0.85
C GLU A 155 -1.97 6.20 -0.29
N GLU A 156 -1.46 6.46 -1.49
CA GLU A 156 -2.26 6.80 -2.67
C GLU A 156 -3.18 5.65 -3.12
N VAL A 157 -2.72 4.40 -3.05
CA VAL A 157 -3.54 3.22 -3.31
C VAL A 157 -4.70 3.13 -2.31
N LEU A 158 -4.39 3.33 -1.03
CA LEU A 158 -5.41 3.30 0.02
C LEU A 158 -6.41 4.45 -0.09
N ASP A 159 -5.94 5.65 -0.46
CA ASP A 159 -6.80 6.82 -0.66
C ASP A 159 -7.70 6.65 -1.89
N GLY A 160 -7.16 6.12 -3.01
CA GLY A 160 -7.94 5.76 -4.19
C GLY A 160 -9.02 4.72 -3.90
N ALA A 161 -8.67 3.64 -3.21
CA ALA A 161 -9.65 2.63 -2.79
C ALA A 161 -10.72 3.20 -1.84
N THR A 162 -10.33 4.15 -0.96
CA THR A 162 -11.26 4.85 -0.06
C THR A 162 -12.24 5.70 -0.87
N GLU A 163 -11.77 6.42 -1.89
CA GLU A 163 -12.63 7.20 -2.79
C GLU A 163 -13.63 6.31 -3.52
N LEU A 164 -13.21 5.18 -4.09
CA LEU A 164 -14.11 4.23 -4.75
C LEU A 164 -15.19 3.71 -3.79
N SER A 165 -14.79 3.36 -2.56
CA SER A 165 -15.74 2.91 -1.52
C SER A 165 -16.77 4.00 -1.19
N ASN A 166 -16.34 5.26 -1.08
CA ASN A 166 -17.22 6.38 -0.79
C ASN A 166 -18.19 6.66 -1.95
N ILE A 167 -17.72 6.59 -3.20
CA ILE A 167 -18.58 6.75 -4.39
C ILE A 167 -19.65 5.66 -4.41
N ALA A 168 -19.25 4.40 -4.28
CA ALA A 168 -20.17 3.26 -4.30
C ALA A 168 -21.22 3.34 -3.19
N HIS A 169 -20.84 3.84 -2.00
CA HIS A 169 -21.77 4.08 -0.91
C HIS A 169 -22.74 5.24 -1.19
N ALA A 170 -22.23 6.37 -1.70
CA ALA A 170 -23.03 7.57 -1.97
C ALA A 170 -24.14 7.30 -3.00
N ILE A 171 -23.90 6.43 -3.98
CA ILE A 171 -24.89 6.01 -4.98
C ILE A 171 -25.76 4.83 -4.51
N GLY A 172 -25.63 4.40 -3.24
CA GLY A 172 -26.46 3.39 -2.60
C GLY A 172 -26.20 1.95 -3.06
N LEU A 173 -25.06 1.70 -3.69
CA LEU A 173 -24.73 0.42 -4.31
C LEU A 173 -24.06 -0.57 -3.35
N VAL A 174 -23.40 -0.06 -2.31
CA VAL A 174 -22.74 -0.87 -1.28
C VAL A 174 -23.29 -0.52 0.09
N ARG A 175 -23.61 -1.55 0.89
CA ARG A 175 -24.03 -1.42 2.29
C ARG A 175 -22.98 -2.05 3.19
N GLY A 176 -22.75 -1.44 4.35
CA GLY A 176 -21.85 -2.01 5.39
C GLY A 176 -20.60 -1.20 5.62
N LEU A 177 -19.42 -1.84 5.54
CA LEU A 177 -18.14 -1.18 5.72
C LEU A 177 -17.93 -0.08 4.67
N VAL A 178 -17.77 1.17 5.12
CA VAL A 178 -17.65 2.35 4.25
C VAL A 178 -16.31 3.05 4.50
N GLY A 179 -15.81 3.70 3.45
CA GLY A 179 -14.64 4.55 3.54
C GLY A 179 -13.33 3.79 3.79
N ARG A 180 -12.48 4.35 4.64
CA ARG A 180 -11.09 3.87 4.82
C ARG A 180 -10.99 2.43 5.35
N LEU A 181 -11.92 2.00 6.20
CA LEU A 181 -11.89 0.63 6.73
C LEU A 181 -12.15 -0.41 5.62
N SER A 182 -13.12 -0.15 4.74
CA SER A 182 -13.37 -0.99 3.56
C SER A 182 -12.13 -1.06 2.66
N ALA A 183 -11.51 0.09 2.39
CA ALA A 183 -10.29 0.17 1.60
C ALA A 183 -9.14 -0.64 2.23
N ILE A 184 -8.91 -0.54 3.54
CA ILE A 184 -7.88 -1.30 4.27
C ILE A 184 -8.10 -2.81 4.11
N VAL A 185 -9.35 -3.28 4.24
CA VAL A 185 -9.68 -4.71 4.11
C VAL A 185 -9.40 -5.19 2.69
N VAL A 186 -9.90 -4.47 1.67
CA VAL A 186 -9.76 -4.88 0.26
C VAL A 186 -8.31 -4.80 -0.20
N VAL A 187 -7.63 -3.68 0.03
CA VAL A 187 -6.23 -3.49 -0.36
C VAL A 187 -5.34 -4.48 0.39
N GLY A 188 -5.51 -4.63 1.71
CA GLY A 188 -4.71 -5.54 2.51
C GLY A 188 -4.89 -7.01 2.10
N ALA A 189 -6.11 -7.44 1.78
CA ALA A 189 -6.37 -8.79 1.27
C ALA A 189 -5.72 -9.00 -0.10
N SER A 190 -5.88 -8.03 -1.02
CA SER A 190 -5.29 -8.10 -2.38
C SER A 190 -3.77 -8.15 -2.32
N GLU A 191 -3.13 -7.29 -1.52
CA GLU A 191 -1.67 -7.28 -1.34
C GLU A 191 -1.16 -8.61 -0.74
N LEU A 192 -1.86 -9.17 0.24
CA LEU A 192 -1.47 -10.44 0.84
C LEU A 192 -1.58 -11.59 -0.18
N ILE A 193 -2.64 -11.63 -0.98
CA ILE A 193 -2.80 -12.62 -2.04
C ILE A 193 -1.64 -12.53 -3.06
N ILE A 194 -1.32 -11.32 -3.52
CA ILE A 194 -0.21 -11.11 -4.47
C ILE A 194 1.13 -11.51 -3.84
N ALA A 195 1.35 -11.19 -2.57
CA ALA A 195 2.56 -11.61 -1.84
C ALA A 195 2.68 -13.14 -1.76
N ARG A 196 1.57 -13.85 -1.50
CA ARG A 196 1.52 -15.31 -1.47
C ARG A 196 1.78 -15.94 -2.84
N LEU A 197 1.21 -15.35 -3.91
CA LEU A 197 1.52 -15.75 -5.29
C LEU A 197 3.01 -15.66 -5.60
N PHE A 198 3.66 -14.55 -5.23
CA PHE A 198 5.10 -14.39 -5.41
C PHE A 198 5.95 -15.32 -4.55
N ALA A 199 5.41 -15.78 -3.42
CA ALA A 199 6.04 -16.82 -2.59
C ALA A 199 5.89 -18.24 -3.18
N GLY A 200 5.07 -18.41 -4.23
CA GLY A 200 4.80 -19.70 -4.86
C GLY A 200 3.70 -20.50 -4.17
N ASP A 201 2.92 -19.86 -3.30
CA ASP A 201 1.79 -20.51 -2.65
C ASP A 201 0.67 -20.76 -3.68
N ASP A 202 -0.05 -21.89 -3.52
CA ASP A 202 -1.28 -22.14 -4.27
C ASP A 202 -2.42 -21.30 -3.66
N VAL A 203 -2.79 -20.24 -4.32
CA VAL A 203 -3.90 -19.35 -3.92
C VAL A 203 -5.16 -19.59 -4.76
N GLY A 204 -5.17 -20.65 -5.58
CA GLY A 204 -6.27 -20.97 -6.50
C GLY A 204 -6.10 -20.37 -7.90
N PRO A 205 -7.15 -20.42 -8.74
CA PRO A 205 -7.09 -19.99 -10.13
C PRO A 205 -6.96 -18.46 -10.26
N VAL A 206 -5.74 -17.99 -10.52
CA VAL A 206 -5.38 -16.54 -10.55
C VAL A 206 -6.27 -15.75 -11.51
N LEU A 207 -6.69 -16.33 -12.63
CA LEU A 207 -7.53 -15.65 -13.64
C LEU A 207 -8.99 -15.45 -13.17
N GLU A 208 -9.45 -16.24 -12.21
CA GLU A 208 -10.80 -16.14 -11.64
C GLU A 208 -10.83 -15.24 -10.37
N MET A 209 -9.65 -15.01 -9.75
CA MET A 209 -9.52 -14.23 -8.54
C MET A 209 -10.14 -12.83 -8.59
N PRO A 210 -10.07 -12.07 -9.72
CA PRO A 210 -10.72 -10.76 -9.77
C PRO A 210 -12.23 -10.84 -9.53
N GLY A 211 -12.90 -11.79 -10.17
CA GLY A 211 -14.34 -12.03 -10.01
C GLY A 211 -14.69 -12.46 -8.58
N GLU A 212 -13.91 -13.37 -8.01
CA GLU A 212 -14.08 -13.86 -6.64
C GLU A 212 -13.90 -12.76 -5.61
N LEU A 213 -12.86 -11.92 -5.74
CA LEU A 213 -12.63 -10.78 -4.85
C LEU A 213 -13.73 -9.73 -4.96
N VAL A 214 -14.19 -9.43 -6.19
CA VAL A 214 -15.29 -8.50 -6.41
C VAL A 214 -16.58 -9.04 -5.80
N SER A 215 -16.90 -10.33 -6.01
CA SER A 215 -18.05 -10.99 -5.40
C SER A 215 -17.95 -11.00 -3.88
N LEU A 216 -16.80 -11.34 -3.32
CA LEU A 216 -16.57 -11.30 -1.86
C LEU A 216 -16.81 -9.91 -1.27
N VAL A 217 -16.40 -8.85 -1.97
CA VAL A 217 -16.56 -7.46 -1.52
C VAL A 217 -18.00 -7.00 -1.66
N LEU A 218 -18.66 -7.29 -2.79
CA LEU A 218 -20.03 -6.82 -3.10
C LEU A 218 -21.10 -7.63 -2.38
N ASP A 219 -20.95 -8.97 -2.35
CA ASP A 219 -21.94 -9.89 -1.80
C ASP A 219 -21.62 -10.31 -0.36
N GLY A 220 -20.38 -10.13 0.07
CA GLY A 220 -19.87 -10.59 1.37
C GLY A 220 -19.72 -12.11 1.43
N VAL A 221 -19.41 -12.63 2.62
CA VAL A 221 -19.29 -14.08 2.89
C VAL A 221 -20.62 -14.73 3.25
N ARG A 222 -21.73 -14.17 2.81
CA ARG A 222 -23.05 -14.67 3.16
C ARG A 222 -23.49 -15.81 2.25
N ALA A 223 -23.84 -16.95 2.85
CA ALA A 223 -24.52 -18.01 2.13
C ALA A 223 -25.93 -17.53 1.69
N PRO A 224 -26.38 -17.84 0.44
CA PRO A 224 -27.71 -17.49 -0.02
C PRO A 224 -28.79 -18.02 0.94
N GLY A 225 -29.73 -17.14 1.34
CA GLY A 225 -30.87 -17.53 2.20
C GLY A 225 -30.66 -17.37 3.71
N LEU A 226 -29.46 -17.00 4.18
CA LEU A 226 -29.29 -16.63 5.59
C LEU A 226 -29.69 -15.17 5.81
N ALA A 227 -30.54 -14.94 6.83
CA ALA A 227 -30.89 -13.59 7.25
C ALA A 227 -29.64 -12.80 7.64
N SER A 228 -29.60 -11.51 7.31
CA SER A 228 -28.52 -10.62 7.75
C SER A 228 -28.35 -10.74 9.27
N LEU A 229 -27.18 -11.20 9.71
CA LEU A 229 -26.73 -10.85 11.03
C LEU A 229 -26.51 -9.34 10.95
N GLY A 230 -27.51 -8.56 11.40
CA GLY A 230 -27.47 -7.09 11.32
C GLY A 230 -26.14 -6.55 11.83
N PRO A 231 -25.75 -5.30 11.50
CA PRO A 231 -24.47 -4.74 11.88
C PRO A 231 -24.27 -4.94 13.37
N ALA A 232 -23.43 -5.90 13.71
CA ALA A 232 -22.82 -6.17 15.00
C ALA A 232 -23.49 -5.56 16.26
N ALA A 233 -24.73 -5.93 16.54
CA ALA A 233 -25.27 -5.81 17.90
C ALA A 233 -24.37 -6.56 18.92
N ALA A 234 -23.48 -7.43 18.46
CA ALA A 234 -22.55 -8.19 19.25
C ALA A 234 -21.36 -7.37 19.81
N PHE A 235 -21.06 -6.19 19.27
CA PHE A 235 -19.96 -5.33 19.71
C PHE A 235 -20.41 -3.96 20.25
N ALA A 236 -21.72 -3.73 20.44
CA ALA A 236 -22.15 -2.58 21.21
C ALA A 236 -21.67 -2.75 22.66
N PRO A 237 -20.90 -1.82 23.24
CA PRO A 237 -20.52 -1.89 24.63
C PRO A 237 -21.82 -1.99 25.43
N LYS A 238 -21.97 -3.04 26.24
CA LYS A 238 -23.14 -3.21 27.12
C LYS A 238 -23.27 -1.92 27.93
N SER A 239 -24.27 -1.11 27.58
CA SER A 239 -24.66 0.05 28.36
C SER A 239 -24.98 -0.45 29.77
N THR A 240 -24.16 -0.10 30.74
CA THR A 240 -24.45 -0.28 32.17
C THR A 240 -25.53 0.74 32.57
N ARG A 241 -26.75 0.59 32.02
CA ARG A 241 -27.97 1.21 32.57
C ARG A 241 -28.53 0.27 33.63
N GLY A 242 -28.18 0.54 34.88
CA GLY A 242 -28.77 -0.20 36.00
C GLY A 242 -28.09 0.03 37.32
N ALA A 243 -27.70 1.25 37.66
CA ALA A 243 -27.42 1.58 39.05
C ALA A 243 -28.52 2.49 39.58
N LYS A 244 -29.45 1.88 40.31
CA LYS A 244 -30.49 2.50 41.07
C LYS A 244 -29.89 3.60 42.00
N LYS A 245 -30.59 4.73 42.03
CA LYS A 245 -30.46 5.73 43.11
C LYS A 245 -30.60 5.05 44.49
N ALA A 246 -29.57 5.13 45.30
CA ALA A 246 -29.66 5.00 46.72
C ALA A 246 -28.95 6.19 47.35
N SER A 247 -29.73 7.06 47.97
CA SER A 247 -29.32 8.14 48.81
C SER A 247 -28.70 7.60 50.09
N ALA A 248 -27.61 8.17 50.59
CA ALA A 248 -27.43 8.57 51.98
C ALA A 248 -26.01 9.10 52.23
N LYS A 249 -25.96 10.28 52.74
CA LYS A 249 -24.81 11.00 53.34
C LYS A 249 -24.19 10.19 54.47
N LYS A 250 -22.83 10.11 54.52
CA LYS A 250 -22.07 10.12 55.80
C LYS A 250 -20.64 10.70 55.58
N PRO A 251 -20.06 11.32 56.58
CA PRO A 251 -19.00 12.30 56.40
C PRO A 251 -17.60 11.71 56.35
N VAL A 252 -16.75 12.41 55.60
CA VAL A 252 -15.34 12.09 55.35
C VAL A 252 -14.51 12.33 56.61
N LYS A 253 -13.85 11.29 57.12
CA LYS A 253 -12.76 11.38 58.12
C LYS A 253 -11.47 11.80 57.43
N LYS A 254 -10.84 12.88 57.97
CA LYS A 254 -9.53 13.39 57.55
C LYS A 254 -8.44 12.33 57.75
N VAL A 255 -7.64 12.10 56.71
CA VAL A 255 -6.40 11.30 56.76
C VAL A 255 -5.23 12.25 57.01
N PRO A 256 -4.28 11.90 57.93
CA PRO A 256 -3.14 12.77 58.28
C PRO A 256 -2.07 12.79 57.17
N LYS A 257 -1.46 13.98 56.99
CA LYS A 257 -0.32 14.22 56.12
C LYS A 257 0.93 13.48 56.61
N ALA A 258 1.57 12.70 55.70
CA ALA A 258 2.90 12.15 55.93
C ALA A 258 3.98 13.22 55.70
N PRO A 259 5.13 13.14 56.43
CA PRO A 259 6.16 14.19 56.43
C PRO A 259 7.06 14.10 55.18
N ALA A 260 7.51 15.27 54.75
CA ALA A 260 8.41 15.50 53.63
C ALA A 260 9.79 14.87 53.84
N ARG A 261 10.22 14.06 52.87
CA ARG A 261 11.56 13.48 52.78
C ARG A 261 12.52 14.50 52.18
N GLN A 262 13.49 14.97 53.01
CA GLN A 262 14.58 15.83 52.58
C GLN A 262 15.51 15.12 51.62
N VAL A 263 15.73 15.71 50.45
CA VAL A 263 16.72 15.26 49.47
C VAL A 263 18.02 16.02 49.76
N SER A 264 19.06 15.27 50.15
CA SER A 264 20.41 15.76 50.36
C SER A 264 21.13 15.97 49.01
N LYS A 265 21.77 17.13 48.86
CA LYS A 265 22.63 17.54 47.76
C LYS A 265 23.96 16.74 47.74
N PRO A 266 24.49 16.28 46.59
CA PRO A 266 25.83 15.70 46.54
C PRO A 266 26.91 16.79 46.51
N LYS A 267 27.97 16.53 47.34
CA LYS A 267 29.18 17.36 47.44
C LYS A 267 30.03 17.31 46.17
N LYS A 268 30.43 18.48 45.68
CA LYS A 268 31.53 18.65 44.70
C LYS A 268 32.86 18.16 45.30
N LYS A 269 33.55 17.24 44.64
CA LYS A 269 34.99 16.98 44.84
C LYS A 269 35.77 17.76 43.78
N LYS A 270 36.64 18.64 44.26
CA LYS A 270 37.81 19.18 43.51
C LYS A 270 38.92 18.12 43.47
N LYS A 271 39.43 17.82 42.31
CA LYS A 271 40.86 17.80 41.95
C LYS A 271 40.95 17.66 40.45
#